data_e7af1624214d693fb2ed304f6b47a6d8
#
_entry.id   e7af1624214d693fb2ed304f6b47a6d8
#
_cell.length_a   1.000
_cell.length_b   1.000
_cell.length_c   1.000
_cell.angle_alpha   90.00
_cell.angle_beta   90.00
_cell.angle_gamma   90.00
#
_symmetry.space_group_name_H-M   'P 1'
#
loop_
_entity.id
_entity.type
_entity.pdbx_description
1 polymer ?
#
loop_
_entity_poly.entity_id
_entity_poly.type
_entity_poly.pdbx_seq_one_letter_code
_entity_poly.pdbx_strand_id
1 'polypeptide(L)'
;MKLFRGAVDTIKRVYRYEKTTGMDVGALQGVMLIFAVVLFLIDIENFRLGKYVIGIVTLVVGIVSVTAVFVIRRFQKVVLVCRIAVFLFLLLAAAILYAGANDGFSLLWYLLLPVITLVPLGMPFGAPVCIGFGLMIMTFFWTPLADILRYDYPRDYRVFYPIFYWGFCLMDVAMDIFYKNYQIRQRQNEENLENEVQEAVAGTKNLMIHSVTAISQLIDAKDRYTREHSQRVAEYS
;
A
#
# COMPACT_ATOMS: atom_id res chain seq x y z
N MET A 1 27.27 10.22 -8.14
CA MET A 1 26.35 10.88 -9.05
C MET A 1 25.39 9.87 -9.74
N LYS A 2 25.84 8.70 -10.27
CA LYS A 2 24.96 7.67 -10.87
C LYS A 2 23.95 7.06 -9.88
N LEU A 3 24.34 6.75 -8.64
CA LEU A 3 23.45 6.23 -7.59
C LEU A 3 22.32 7.21 -7.23
N PHE A 4 22.62 8.50 -7.13
CA PHE A 4 21.62 9.51 -6.82
C PHE A 4 20.60 9.68 -7.95
N ARG A 5 21.04 9.66 -9.23
CA ARG A 5 20.12 9.67 -10.37
C ARG A 5 19.21 8.44 -10.37
N GLY A 6 19.77 7.25 -10.13
CA GLY A 6 18.97 6.01 -10.04
C GLY A 6 17.91 6.05 -8.95
N ALA A 7 18.24 6.60 -7.76
CA ALA A 7 17.27 6.78 -6.67
C ALA A 7 16.15 7.77 -7.07
N VAL A 8 16.49 8.91 -7.66
CA VAL A 8 15.51 9.90 -8.13
C VAL A 8 14.59 9.32 -9.20
N ASP A 9 15.12 8.54 -10.14
CA ASP A 9 14.31 7.91 -11.19
C ASP A 9 13.37 6.84 -10.60
N THR A 10 13.82 6.09 -9.59
CA THR A 10 12.98 5.14 -8.86
C THR A 10 11.85 5.85 -8.12
N ILE A 11 12.14 6.93 -7.41
CA ILE A 11 11.11 7.74 -6.71
C ILE A 11 10.08 8.27 -7.71
N LYS A 12 10.52 8.83 -8.85
CA LYS A 12 9.62 9.32 -9.90
C LYS A 12 8.75 8.21 -10.48
N ARG A 13 9.29 7.00 -10.65
CA ARG A 13 8.57 5.84 -11.15
C ARG A 13 7.48 5.41 -10.15
N VAL A 14 7.84 5.26 -8.88
CA VAL A 14 6.91 4.91 -7.81
C VAL A 14 5.79 5.96 -7.67
N TYR A 15 6.16 7.24 -7.64
CA TYR A 15 5.18 8.33 -7.57
C TYR A 15 4.20 8.32 -8.75
N ARG A 16 4.68 8.06 -9.98
CA ARG A 16 3.83 7.95 -11.16
C ARG A 16 2.91 6.73 -11.09
N TYR A 17 3.44 5.60 -10.62
CA TYR A 17 2.66 4.38 -10.41
C TYR A 17 1.51 4.60 -9.42
N GLU A 18 1.77 5.23 -8.28
CA GLU A 18 0.74 5.54 -7.29
C GLU A 18 -0.35 6.47 -7.83
N LYS A 19 0.07 7.47 -8.60
CA LYS A 19 -0.88 8.41 -9.21
C LYS A 19 -1.82 7.72 -10.22
N THR A 20 -1.36 6.65 -10.86
CA THR A 20 -2.15 5.90 -11.86
C THR A 20 -2.95 4.75 -11.26
N THR A 21 -2.40 4.06 -10.27
CA THR A 21 -3.03 2.86 -9.67
C THR A 21 -4.05 3.22 -8.59
N GLY A 22 -3.90 4.42 -8.00
CA GLY A 22 -4.78 4.86 -6.93
C GLY A 22 -4.41 4.27 -5.57
N MET A 23 -5.30 4.49 -4.60
CA MET A 23 -5.13 4.07 -3.21
C MET A 23 -5.46 2.58 -3.04
N ASP A 24 -4.61 1.84 -2.33
CA ASP A 24 -4.92 0.47 -1.92
C ASP A 24 -5.95 0.47 -0.78
N VAL A 25 -7.20 0.29 -1.17
CA VAL A 25 -8.34 0.28 -0.25
C VAL A 25 -8.28 -0.88 0.74
N GLY A 26 -7.74 -2.03 0.32
CA GLY A 26 -7.58 -3.21 1.18
C GLY A 26 -6.55 -2.96 2.27
N ALA A 27 -5.39 -2.45 1.90
CA ALA A 27 -4.34 -2.07 2.84
C ALA A 27 -4.83 -1.01 3.84
N LEU A 28 -5.54 0.02 3.37
CA LEU A 28 -6.13 1.05 4.23
C LEU A 28 -7.09 0.46 5.27
N GLN A 29 -8.01 -0.41 4.85
CA GLN A 29 -8.96 -1.05 5.75
C GLN A 29 -8.25 -1.93 6.78
N GLY A 30 -7.22 -2.67 6.37
CA GLY A 30 -6.39 -3.48 7.26
C GLY A 30 -5.71 -2.63 8.33
N VAL A 31 -5.06 -1.55 7.93
CA VAL A 31 -4.39 -0.60 8.85
C VAL A 31 -5.40 0.01 9.84
N MET A 32 -6.57 0.46 9.37
CA MET A 32 -7.61 1.03 10.24
C MET A 32 -8.13 0.01 11.26
N LEU A 33 -8.31 -1.26 10.89
CA LEU A 33 -8.76 -2.30 11.81
C LEU A 33 -7.69 -2.63 12.85
N ILE A 34 -6.43 -2.80 12.44
CA ILE A 34 -5.30 -3.03 13.35
C ILE A 34 -5.20 -1.86 14.35
N PHE A 35 -5.28 -0.63 13.84
CA PHE A 35 -5.24 0.56 14.68
C PHE A 35 -6.38 0.60 15.69
N ALA A 36 -7.61 0.27 15.28
CA ALA A 36 -8.76 0.20 16.18
C ALA A 36 -8.56 -0.86 17.29
N VAL A 37 -8.04 -2.06 16.94
CA VAL A 37 -7.74 -3.10 17.92
C VAL A 37 -6.69 -2.62 18.94
N VAL A 38 -5.63 -1.98 18.49
CA VAL A 38 -4.59 -1.42 19.36
C VAL A 38 -5.18 -0.37 20.30
N LEU A 39 -6.04 0.54 19.80
CA LEU A 39 -6.70 1.54 20.62
C LEU A 39 -7.58 0.90 21.69
N PHE A 40 -8.38 -0.11 21.35
CA PHE A 40 -9.21 -0.81 22.34
C PHE A 40 -8.39 -1.51 23.45
N LEU A 41 -7.21 -2.06 23.10
CA LEU A 41 -6.30 -2.62 24.11
C LEU A 41 -5.74 -1.53 25.04
N ILE A 42 -5.38 -0.37 24.48
CA ILE A 42 -4.92 0.80 25.25
C ILE A 42 -6.05 1.31 26.16
N ASP A 43 -7.28 1.33 25.69
CA ASP A 43 -8.45 1.78 26.46
C ASP A 43 -8.67 0.95 27.71
N ILE A 44 -8.56 -0.38 27.61
CA ILE A 44 -8.65 -1.26 28.77
C ILE A 44 -7.68 -0.80 29.85
N GLU A 45 -6.45 -0.48 29.49
CA GLU A 45 -5.44 -0.08 30.46
C GLU A 45 -5.67 1.35 30.96
N ASN A 46 -6.09 2.28 30.13
CA ASN A 46 -6.45 3.63 30.54
C ASN A 46 -7.58 3.64 31.57
N PHE A 47 -8.62 2.80 31.35
CA PHE A 47 -9.73 2.68 32.30
C PHE A 47 -9.29 2.00 33.62
N ARG A 48 -8.40 1.00 33.57
CA ARG A 48 -7.83 0.38 34.77
C ARG A 48 -6.99 1.35 35.60
N LEU A 49 -6.28 2.26 34.94
CA LEU A 49 -5.47 3.30 35.59
C LEU A 49 -6.29 4.54 36.03
N GLY A 50 -7.63 4.53 35.84
CA GLY A 50 -8.51 5.66 36.18
C GLY A 50 -8.38 6.87 35.25
N LYS A 51 -7.72 6.74 34.11
CA LYS A 51 -7.50 7.82 33.11
C LYS A 51 -8.71 7.92 32.16
N TYR A 52 -9.90 8.16 32.73
CA TYR A 52 -11.16 8.08 32.00
C TYR A 52 -11.25 9.03 30.79
N VAL A 53 -10.72 10.25 30.91
CA VAL A 53 -10.80 11.24 29.80
C VAL A 53 -10.03 10.74 28.58
N ILE A 54 -8.82 10.25 28.78
CA ILE A 54 -7.99 9.71 27.67
C ILE A 54 -8.62 8.45 27.12
N GLY A 55 -9.09 7.52 28.00
CA GLY A 55 -9.77 6.31 27.57
C GLY A 55 -11.02 6.58 26.74
N ILE A 56 -11.87 7.56 27.12
CA ILE A 56 -13.03 7.93 26.31
C ILE A 56 -12.62 8.50 24.94
N VAL A 57 -11.61 9.36 24.89
CA VAL A 57 -11.16 9.96 23.63
C VAL A 57 -10.61 8.90 22.67
N THR A 58 -9.74 8.00 23.17
CA THR A 58 -9.16 6.92 22.36
C THR A 58 -10.21 5.89 21.93
N LEU A 59 -11.18 5.59 22.79
CA LEU A 59 -12.33 4.75 22.45
C LEU A 59 -13.16 5.32 21.31
N VAL A 60 -13.46 6.63 21.35
CA VAL A 60 -14.18 7.31 20.27
C VAL A 60 -13.40 7.22 18.97
N VAL A 61 -12.09 7.45 18.99
CA VAL A 61 -11.24 7.33 17.80
C VAL A 61 -11.23 5.89 17.26
N GLY A 62 -11.20 4.88 18.14
CA GLY A 62 -11.32 3.47 17.76
C GLY A 62 -12.64 3.16 17.06
N ILE A 63 -13.77 3.60 17.64
CA ILE A 63 -15.11 3.45 17.04
C ILE A 63 -15.20 4.17 15.69
N VAL A 64 -14.67 5.38 15.57
CA VAL A 64 -14.63 6.13 14.32
C VAL A 64 -13.82 5.38 13.27
N SER A 65 -12.69 4.77 13.65
CA SER A 65 -11.86 3.96 12.74
C SER A 65 -12.60 2.74 12.19
N VAL A 66 -13.32 2.00 13.04
CA VAL A 66 -14.16 0.86 12.61
C VAL A 66 -15.31 1.34 11.72
N THR A 67 -15.97 2.43 12.09
CA THR A 67 -17.07 3.03 11.30
C THR A 67 -16.57 3.49 9.93
N ALA A 68 -15.37 4.06 9.86
CA ALA A 68 -14.73 4.48 8.61
C ALA A 68 -14.53 3.29 7.64
N VAL A 69 -14.10 2.12 8.14
CA VAL A 69 -14.00 0.90 7.33
C VAL A 69 -15.36 0.50 6.72
N PHE A 70 -16.42 0.57 7.54
CA PHE A 70 -17.77 0.27 7.05
C PHE A 70 -18.26 1.29 6.01
N VAL A 71 -18.03 2.58 6.24
CA VAL A 71 -18.39 3.66 5.32
C VAL A 71 -17.63 3.52 3.98
N ILE A 72 -16.35 3.18 4.03
CA ILE A 72 -15.55 2.94 2.82
C ILE A 72 -16.16 1.78 2.01
N ARG A 73 -16.49 0.66 2.65
CA ARG A 73 -17.10 -0.49 1.99
C ARG A 73 -18.44 -0.18 1.35
N ARG A 74 -19.27 0.63 2.03
CA ARG A 74 -20.65 0.89 1.60
C ARG A 74 -20.77 2.00 0.55
N PHE A 75 -19.99 3.07 0.68
CA PHE A 75 -20.14 4.30 -0.09
C PHE A 75 -18.99 4.58 -1.06
N GLN A 76 -17.90 3.80 -1.00
CA GLN A 76 -16.70 3.92 -1.85
C GLN A 76 -16.07 5.34 -1.85
N LYS A 77 -16.40 6.20 -0.89
CA LYS A 77 -15.84 7.56 -0.74
C LYS A 77 -14.53 7.54 0.05
N VAL A 78 -13.57 6.72 -0.41
CA VAL A 78 -12.32 6.46 0.28
C VAL A 78 -11.54 7.73 0.57
N VAL A 79 -11.32 8.57 -0.43
CA VAL A 79 -10.49 9.79 -0.31
C VAL A 79 -11.07 10.77 0.74
N LEU A 80 -12.39 10.95 0.77
CA LEU A 80 -13.02 11.84 1.74
C LEU A 80 -12.86 11.32 3.17
N VAL A 81 -13.12 10.02 3.38
CA VAL A 81 -12.99 9.39 4.69
C VAL A 81 -11.56 9.48 5.19
N CYS A 82 -10.57 9.21 4.31
CA CYS A 82 -9.16 9.33 4.67
C CYS A 82 -8.76 10.74 5.07
N ARG A 83 -9.19 11.77 4.32
CA ARG A 83 -8.90 13.18 4.67
C ARG A 83 -9.46 13.56 6.02
N ILE A 84 -10.69 13.15 6.31
CA ILE A 84 -11.34 13.41 7.61
C ILE A 84 -10.59 12.65 8.72
N ALA A 85 -10.28 11.37 8.53
CA ALA A 85 -9.56 10.55 9.50
C ALA A 85 -8.17 11.13 9.82
N VAL A 86 -7.40 11.52 8.80
CA VAL A 86 -6.08 12.14 8.97
C VAL A 86 -6.20 13.48 9.69
N PHE A 87 -7.15 14.31 9.33
CA PHE A 87 -7.38 15.59 10.02
C PHE A 87 -7.69 15.39 11.50
N LEU A 88 -8.60 14.48 11.84
CA LEU A 88 -8.94 14.15 13.22
C LEU A 88 -7.74 13.59 13.98
N PHE A 89 -6.95 12.76 13.31
CA PHE A 89 -5.75 12.16 13.90
C PHE A 89 -4.67 13.21 14.20
N LEU A 90 -4.46 14.18 13.31
CA LEU A 90 -3.54 15.30 13.54
C LEU A 90 -4.02 16.22 14.66
N LEU A 91 -5.32 16.46 14.73
CA LEU A 91 -5.92 17.27 15.80
C LEU A 91 -5.76 16.58 17.16
N LEU A 92 -5.97 15.26 17.21
CA LEU A 92 -5.71 14.45 18.40
C LEU A 92 -4.23 14.49 18.78
N ALA A 93 -3.33 14.39 17.80
CA ALA A 93 -1.88 14.49 18.02
C ALA A 93 -1.48 15.81 18.65
N ALA A 94 -2.01 16.93 18.14
CA ALA A 94 -1.77 18.25 18.70
C ALA A 94 -2.30 18.36 20.14
N ALA A 95 -3.47 17.80 20.43
CA ALA A 95 -4.04 17.78 21.77
C ALA A 95 -3.19 16.94 22.76
N ILE A 96 -2.72 15.77 22.32
CA ILE A 96 -1.82 14.92 23.13
C ILE A 96 -0.48 15.60 23.36
N LEU A 97 0.08 16.22 22.34
CA LEU A 97 1.33 17.00 22.47
C LEU A 97 1.16 18.13 23.48
N TYR A 98 0.06 18.89 23.41
CA TYR A 98 -0.23 19.98 24.32
C TYR A 98 -0.42 19.51 25.77
N ALA A 99 -1.20 18.45 25.96
CA ALA A 99 -1.58 17.97 27.29
C ALA A 99 -0.54 17.07 27.97
N GLY A 100 0.41 16.51 27.22
CA GLY A 100 1.37 15.52 27.74
C GLY A 100 0.71 14.26 28.27
N ALA A 101 -0.29 13.77 27.54
CA ALA A 101 -1.07 12.61 27.98
C ALA A 101 -0.18 11.40 28.33
N ASN A 102 -0.46 10.77 29.48
CA ASN A 102 0.32 9.67 30.03
C ASN A 102 1.82 10.02 30.23
N ASP A 103 2.10 11.19 30.80
CA ASP A 103 3.45 11.66 31.03
C ASP A 103 4.31 11.74 29.75
N GLY A 104 3.66 12.15 28.66
CA GLY A 104 4.25 12.25 27.33
C GLY A 104 4.34 10.93 26.57
N PHE A 105 4.08 9.77 27.20
CA PHE A 105 4.19 8.46 26.56
C PHE A 105 3.23 8.30 25.38
N SER A 106 2.03 8.88 25.45
CA SER A 106 1.05 8.79 24.36
C SER A 106 1.53 9.42 23.05
N LEU A 107 2.50 10.33 23.09
CA LEU A 107 3.09 10.90 21.87
C LEU A 107 3.93 9.89 21.08
N LEU A 108 4.46 8.84 21.72
CA LEU A 108 5.24 7.80 21.05
C LEU A 108 4.42 7.02 19.99
N TRP A 109 3.10 6.92 20.18
CA TRP A 109 2.22 6.29 19.18
C TRP A 109 2.24 7.01 17.83
N TYR A 110 2.58 8.30 17.81
CA TYR A 110 2.67 9.08 16.58
C TYR A 110 3.98 8.87 15.81
N LEU A 111 4.93 8.10 16.35
CA LEU A 111 6.03 7.56 15.55
C LEU A 111 5.52 6.58 14.48
N LEU A 112 4.34 6.00 14.67
CA LEU A 112 3.68 5.15 13.66
C LEU A 112 2.89 5.96 12.61
N LEU A 113 2.80 7.29 12.75
CA LEU A 113 2.07 8.14 11.80
C LEU A 113 2.54 7.95 10.35
N PRO A 114 3.85 7.85 10.04
CA PRO A 114 4.31 7.59 8.68
C PRO A 114 3.72 6.30 8.10
N VAL A 115 3.77 5.19 8.84
CA VAL A 115 3.19 3.89 8.42
C VAL A 115 1.70 4.03 8.14
N ILE A 116 0.97 4.67 9.06
CA ILE A 116 -0.50 4.81 8.97
C ILE A 116 -0.92 5.70 7.80
N THR A 117 -0.04 6.62 7.36
CA THR A 117 -0.37 7.57 6.29
C THR A 117 0.25 7.21 4.95
N LEU A 118 1.52 6.81 4.90
CA LEU A 118 2.21 6.53 3.63
C LEU A 118 1.73 5.23 2.98
N VAL A 119 1.55 4.17 3.76
CA VAL A 119 1.12 2.88 3.20
C VAL A 119 -0.25 2.96 2.52
N PRO A 120 -1.31 3.47 3.18
CA PRO A 120 -2.63 3.51 2.56
C PRO A 120 -2.88 4.71 1.65
N LEU A 121 -2.31 5.89 1.97
CA LEU A 121 -2.57 7.13 1.21
C LEU A 121 -1.55 7.37 0.09
N GLY A 122 -0.42 6.66 0.15
CA GLY A 122 0.70 6.84 -0.75
C GLY A 122 1.49 8.13 -0.51
N MET A 123 2.62 8.28 -1.22
CA MET A 123 3.48 9.45 -1.14
C MET A 123 2.77 10.79 -1.40
N PRO A 124 1.88 10.92 -2.42
CA PRO A 124 1.28 12.21 -2.76
C PRO A 124 0.49 12.85 -1.62
N PHE A 125 -0.16 12.03 -0.79
CA PHE A 125 -1.01 12.49 0.31
C PHE A 125 -0.40 12.24 1.69
N GLY A 126 0.31 11.14 1.87
CA GLY A 126 0.92 10.76 3.14
C GLY A 126 2.14 11.62 3.49
N ALA A 127 3.03 11.90 2.52
CA ALA A 127 4.23 12.68 2.78
C ALA A 127 3.97 14.10 3.30
N PRO A 128 3.05 14.89 2.73
CA PRO A 128 2.71 16.21 3.30
C PRO A 128 2.22 16.14 4.76
N VAL A 129 1.48 15.10 5.12
CA VAL A 129 0.98 14.88 6.49
C VAL A 129 2.15 14.60 7.44
N CYS A 130 3.06 13.70 7.06
CA CYS A 130 4.24 13.37 7.85
C CYS A 130 5.16 14.59 8.02
N ILE A 131 5.40 15.32 6.94
CA ILE A 131 6.22 16.55 6.99
C ILE A 131 5.56 17.60 7.88
N GLY A 132 4.27 17.84 7.73
CA GLY A 132 3.53 18.81 8.53
C GLY A 132 3.58 18.50 10.02
N PHE A 133 3.38 17.23 10.39
CA PHE A 133 3.48 16.79 11.78
C PHE A 133 4.92 16.88 12.31
N GLY A 134 5.92 16.48 11.53
CA GLY A 134 7.33 16.60 11.89
C GLY A 134 7.76 18.05 12.13
N LEU A 135 7.33 18.97 11.26
CA LEU A 135 7.57 20.40 11.44
C LEU A 135 6.87 20.95 12.68
N MET A 136 5.63 20.52 12.94
CA MET A 136 4.89 20.88 14.14
C MET A 136 5.66 20.46 15.40
N ILE A 137 6.13 19.23 15.48
CA ILE A 137 6.92 18.73 16.62
C ILE A 137 8.21 19.54 16.80
N MET A 138 8.96 19.78 15.73
CA MET A 138 10.20 20.58 15.79
C MET A 138 9.91 21.99 16.29
N THR A 139 8.84 22.61 15.79
CA THR A 139 8.44 23.96 16.20
C THR A 139 8.11 24.02 17.69
N PHE A 140 7.34 23.07 18.21
CA PHE A 140 7.01 23.06 19.65
C PHE A 140 8.18 22.67 20.55
N PHE A 141 9.07 21.78 20.13
CA PHE A 141 10.15 21.32 21.00
C PHE A 141 11.44 22.14 20.92
N TRP A 142 11.71 22.77 19.76
CA TRP A 142 12.99 23.46 19.54
C TRP A 142 12.87 24.99 19.50
N THR A 143 11.67 25.54 19.72
CA THR A 143 11.46 26.96 19.80
C THR A 143 10.86 27.35 21.17
N PRO A 144 10.81 28.63 21.52
CA PRO A 144 10.16 29.11 22.75
C PRO A 144 8.66 28.75 22.86
N LEU A 145 8.06 28.24 21.78
CA LEU A 145 6.69 27.72 21.80
C LEU A 145 6.52 26.48 22.71
N ALA A 146 7.62 25.87 23.15
CA ALA A 146 7.60 24.85 24.20
C ALA A 146 6.93 25.34 25.49
N ASP A 147 7.03 26.62 25.80
CA ASP A 147 6.45 27.21 27.01
C ASP A 147 4.89 27.31 26.95
N ILE A 148 4.32 27.19 25.78
CA ILE A 148 2.86 27.14 25.59
C ILE A 148 2.30 25.74 25.96
N LEU A 149 3.14 24.68 25.90
CA LEU A 149 2.71 23.33 26.23
C LEU A 149 2.35 23.25 27.72
N ARG A 150 1.22 22.62 28.00
CA ARG A 150 0.77 22.39 29.39
C ARG A 150 1.67 21.43 30.15
N TYR A 151 2.26 20.48 29.43
CA TYR A 151 3.15 19.47 29.98
C TYR A 151 4.61 19.84 29.70
N ASP A 152 5.43 19.82 30.75
CA ASP A 152 6.87 20.08 30.64
C ASP A 152 7.60 18.79 30.27
N TYR A 153 7.87 18.64 28.98
CA TYR A 153 8.60 17.48 28.47
C TYR A 153 10.05 17.51 28.93
N PRO A 154 10.62 16.37 29.39
CA PRO A 154 12.05 16.28 29.73
C PRO A 154 12.91 16.71 28.55
N ARG A 155 14.09 17.32 28.87
CA ARG A 155 15.00 17.82 27.82
C ARG A 155 15.38 16.75 26.80
N ASP A 156 15.68 15.53 27.27
CA ASP A 156 16.06 14.42 26.39
C ASP A 156 14.90 14.07 25.43
N TYR A 157 13.68 14.09 25.92
CA TYR A 157 12.50 13.85 25.08
C TYR A 157 12.34 14.91 23.99
N ARG A 158 12.51 16.19 24.33
CA ARG A 158 12.43 17.30 23.35
C ARG A 158 13.49 17.21 22.26
N VAL A 159 14.69 16.66 22.58
CA VAL A 159 15.78 16.52 21.61
C VAL A 159 15.61 15.27 20.77
N PHE A 160 15.41 14.12 21.41
CA PHE A 160 15.45 12.82 20.71
C PHE A 160 14.15 12.48 19.97
N TYR A 161 12.99 12.91 20.48
CA TYR A 161 11.71 12.57 19.83
C TYR A 161 11.61 13.06 18.37
N PRO A 162 11.92 14.34 18.05
CA PRO A 162 11.93 14.79 16.65
C PRO A 162 12.92 14.02 15.77
N ILE A 163 14.09 13.68 16.30
CA ILE A 163 15.13 12.92 15.58
C ILE A 163 14.60 11.53 15.25
N PHE A 164 14.03 10.83 16.24
CA PHE A 164 13.41 9.52 16.03
C PHE A 164 12.26 9.59 15.04
N TYR A 165 11.38 10.60 15.15
CA TYR A 165 10.27 10.77 14.22
C TYR A 165 10.74 10.88 12.76
N TRP A 166 11.73 11.72 12.48
CA TRP A 166 12.31 11.86 11.15
C TRP A 166 13.04 10.59 10.70
N GLY A 167 13.69 9.89 11.61
CA GLY A 167 14.28 8.58 11.33
C GLY A 167 13.25 7.56 10.89
N PHE A 168 12.10 7.48 11.58
CA PHE A 168 10.96 6.64 11.20
C PHE A 168 10.37 7.06 9.86
N CYS A 169 10.20 8.37 9.60
CA CYS A 169 9.72 8.85 8.30
C CYS A 169 10.64 8.43 7.15
N LEU A 170 11.95 8.55 7.32
CA LEU A 170 12.92 8.15 6.29
C LEU A 170 12.90 6.64 6.05
N MET A 171 12.84 5.86 7.12
CA MET A 171 12.76 4.40 7.03
C MET A 171 11.49 3.96 6.30
N ASP A 172 10.37 4.57 6.64
CA ASP A 172 9.06 4.23 6.06
C ASP A 172 8.98 4.60 4.59
N VAL A 173 9.47 5.79 4.21
CA VAL A 173 9.59 6.20 2.81
C VAL A 173 10.48 5.22 2.03
N ALA A 174 11.61 4.80 2.60
CA ALA A 174 12.50 3.83 1.96
C ALA A 174 11.80 2.47 1.77
N MET A 175 11.10 1.99 2.79
CA MET A 175 10.32 0.73 2.73
C MET A 175 9.20 0.81 1.71
N ASP A 176 8.46 1.92 1.67
CA ASP A 176 7.36 2.14 0.72
C ASP A 176 7.88 2.15 -0.74
N ILE A 177 8.98 2.86 -1.00
CA ILE A 177 9.63 2.85 -2.31
C ILE A 177 10.08 1.43 -2.70
N PHE A 178 10.70 0.71 -1.77
CA PHE A 178 11.18 -0.66 -2.03
C PHE A 178 10.02 -1.60 -2.34
N TYR A 179 8.97 -1.59 -1.53
CA TYR A 179 7.79 -2.42 -1.69
C TYR A 179 7.07 -2.17 -3.01
N LYS A 180 6.84 -0.89 -3.35
CA LYS A 180 6.17 -0.52 -4.61
C LYS A 180 7.02 -0.83 -5.84
N ASN A 181 8.32 -0.62 -5.75
CA ASN A 181 9.22 -1.00 -6.84
C ASN A 181 9.22 -2.53 -7.05
N TYR A 182 9.11 -3.30 -5.97
CA TYR A 182 8.93 -4.74 -6.05
C TYR A 182 7.61 -5.11 -6.72
N GLN A 183 6.50 -4.49 -6.33
CA GLN A 183 5.19 -4.70 -6.96
C GLN A 183 5.19 -4.38 -8.47
N ILE A 184 5.83 -3.26 -8.87
CA ILE A 184 5.95 -2.88 -10.28
C ILE A 184 6.69 -3.96 -11.06
N ARG A 185 7.78 -4.50 -10.52
CA ARG A 185 8.54 -5.57 -11.16
C ARG A 185 7.73 -6.86 -11.27
N GLN A 186 7.00 -7.22 -10.22
CA GLN A 186 6.14 -8.40 -10.24
C GLN A 186 5.09 -8.33 -11.34
N ARG A 187 4.38 -7.20 -11.47
CA ARG A 187 3.39 -7.01 -12.55
C ARG A 187 4.03 -7.10 -13.93
N GLN A 188 5.21 -6.50 -14.12
CA GLN A 188 5.93 -6.61 -15.39
C GLN A 188 6.29 -8.06 -15.73
N ASN A 189 6.70 -8.83 -14.73
CA ASN A 189 7.00 -10.26 -14.91
C ASN A 189 5.74 -11.07 -15.25
N GLU A 190 4.61 -10.77 -14.58
CA GLU A 190 3.31 -11.40 -14.87
C GLU A 190 2.86 -11.12 -16.31
N GLU A 191 2.92 -9.84 -16.74
CA GLU A 191 2.59 -9.44 -18.11
C GLU A 191 3.48 -10.12 -19.15
N ASN A 192 4.79 -10.22 -18.90
CA ASN A 192 5.72 -10.89 -19.80
C ASN A 192 5.42 -12.38 -19.89
N LEU A 193 5.17 -13.04 -18.75
CA LEU A 193 4.82 -14.46 -18.70
C LEU A 193 3.50 -14.73 -19.44
N GLU A 194 2.50 -13.86 -19.29
CA GLU A 194 1.22 -13.98 -19.97
C GLU A 194 1.40 -13.87 -21.50
N ASN A 195 2.25 -12.95 -21.98
CA ASN A 195 2.59 -12.82 -23.39
C ASN A 195 3.32 -14.06 -23.92
N GLU A 196 4.31 -14.59 -23.17
CA GLU A 196 5.02 -15.83 -23.56
C GLU A 196 4.07 -17.03 -23.65
N VAL A 197 3.12 -17.15 -22.70
CA VAL A 197 2.10 -18.21 -22.74
C VAL A 197 1.20 -18.05 -23.95
N GLN A 198 0.75 -16.83 -24.27
CA GLN A 198 -0.09 -16.58 -25.45
C GLN A 198 0.65 -16.92 -26.75
N GLU A 199 1.93 -16.55 -26.88
CA GLU A 199 2.75 -16.92 -28.04
C GLU A 199 2.93 -18.43 -28.17
N ALA A 200 3.20 -19.14 -27.06
CA ALA A 200 3.33 -20.60 -27.04
C ALA A 200 2.01 -21.30 -27.44
N VAL A 201 0.88 -20.81 -26.94
CA VAL A 201 -0.46 -21.35 -27.32
C VAL A 201 -0.74 -21.12 -28.80
N ALA A 202 -0.47 -19.92 -29.32
CA ALA A 202 -0.62 -19.62 -30.74
C ALA A 202 0.29 -20.50 -31.62
N GLY A 203 1.55 -20.68 -31.21
CA GLY A 203 2.48 -21.59 -31.88
C GLY A 203 2.01 -23.03 -31.91
N THR A 204 1.53 -23.55 -30.78
CA THR A 204 0.96 -24.91 -30.66
C THR A 204 -0.25 -25.09 -31.53
N LYS A 205 -1.17 -24.10 -31.55
CA LYS A 205 -2.37 -24.12 -32.42
C LYS A 205 -1.99 -24.18 -33.89
N ASN A 206 -0.99 -23.38 -34.32
CA ASN A 206 -0.51 -23.38 -35.69
C ASN A 206 0.10 -24.75 -36.08
N LEU A 207 0.95 -25.32 -35.20
CA LEU A 207 1.51 -26.67 -35.41
C LEU A 207 0.42 -27.72 -35.52
N MET A 208 -0.64 -27.64 -34.69
CA MET A 208 -1.79 -28.56 -34.76
C MET A 208 -2.51 -28.44 -36.10
N ILE A 209 -2.78 -27.21 -36.56
CA ILE A 209 -3.42 -26.98 -37.87
C ILE A 209 -2.58 -27.54 -39.01
N HIS A 210 -1.27 -27.28 -39.00
CA HIS A 210 -0.38 -27.81 -40.03
C HIS A 210 -0.32 -29.34 -40.02
N SER A 211 -0.30 -29.94 -38.81
CA SER A 211 -0.30 -31.40 -38.66
C SER A 211 -1.59 -32.04 -39.20
N VAL A 212 -2.73 -31.45 -38.85
CA VAL A 212 -4.04 -31.93 -39.36
C VAL A 212 -4.11 -31.80 -40.88
N THR A 213 -3.66 -30.67 -41.42
CA THR A 213 -3.62 -30.41 -42.87
C THR A 213 -2.71 -31.45 -43.58
N ALA A 214 -1.53 -31.71 -43.04
CA ALA A 214 -0.60 -32.70 -43.61
C ALA A 214 -1.17 -34.12 -43.57
N ILE A 215 -1.85 -34.50 -42.47
CA ILE A 215 -2.54 -35.80 -42.37
C ILE A 215 -3.67 -35.90 -43.39
N SER A 216 -4.49 -34.85 -43.55
CA SER A 216 -5.56 -34.82 -44.56
C SER A 216 -5.02 -35.00 -45.98
N GLN A 217 -3.90 -34.30 -46.31
CA GLN A 217 -3.24 -34.45 -47.63
C GLN A 217 -2.71 -35.87 -47.88
N LEU A 218 -2.18 -36.52 -46.84
CA LEU A 218 -1.71 -37.92 -46.95
C LEU A 218 -2.88 -38.90 -47.16
N ILE A 219 -4.01 -38.67 -46.48
CA ILE A 219 -5.23 -39.49 -46.68
C ILE A 219 -5.75 -39.32 -48.10
N ASP A 220 -5.84 -38.08 -48.59
CA ASP A 220 -6.31 -37.80 -49.97
C ASP A 220 -5.36 -38.41 -51.01
N ALA A 221 -4.07 -38.36 -50.82
CA ALA A 221 -3.09 -38.98 -51.69
C ALA A 221 -3.23 -40.53 -51.72
N LYS A 222 -3.46 -41.12 -50.53
CA LYS A 222 -3.68 -42.57 -50.42
C LYS A 222 -4.98 -43.03 -51.09
N ASP A 223 -6.06 -42.28 -50.91
CA ASP A 223 -7.35 -42.61 -51.55
C ASP A 223 -7.27 -42.49 -53.07
N ARG A 224 -6.53 -41.53 -53.60
CA ARG A 224 -6.29 -41.40 -55.03
C ARG A 224 -5.49 -42.58 -55.57
N TYR A 225 -4.46 -42.99 -54.87
CA TYR A 225 -3.63 -44.14 -55.23
C TYR A 225 -4.42 -45.46 -55.19
N THR A 226 -5.25 -45.68 -54.16
CA THR A 226 -6.11 -46.85 -54.01
C THR A 226 -7.17 -46.88 -55.08
N ARG A 227 -7.77 -45.76 -55.47
CA ARG A 227 -8.75 -45.66 -56.54
C ARG A 227 -8.13 -45.99 -57.91
N GLU A 228 -6.99 -45.44 -58.23
CA GLU A 228 -6.27 -45.75 -59.47
C GLU A 228 -5.78 -47.19 -59.53
N HIS A 229 -5.43 -47.76 -58.37
CA HIS A 229 -5.05 -49.18 -58.27
C HIS A 229 -6.26 -50.12 -58.53
N SER A 230 -7.37 -49.78 -57.89
CA SER A 230 -8.65 -50.58 -58.09
C SER A 230 -9.16 -50.49 -59.53
N GLN A 231 -9.02 -49.29 -60.16
CA GLN A 231 -9.36 -49.15 -61.60
C GLN A 231 -8.45 -50.03 -62.49
N ARG A 232 -7.15 -50.02 -62.26
CA ARG A 232 -6.20 -50.84 -63.03
C ARG A 232 -6.46 -52.35 -62.84
N VAL A 233 -6.76 -52.80 -61.63
CA VAL A 233 -7.11 -54.18 -61.34
C VAL A 233 -8.42 -54.58 -62.08
N ALA A 234 -9.41 -53.69 -62.13
CA ALA A 234 -10.69 -53.92 -62.83
C ALA A 234 -10.50 -53.95 -64.34
N GLU A 235 -9.52 -53.21 -64.91
CA GLU A 235 -9.20 -53.25 -66.33
C GLU A 235 -8.44 -54.52 -66.75
N TYR A 236 -7.75 -55.18 -65.85
CA TYR A 236 -6.97 -56.41 -66.11
C TYR A 236 -7.72 -57.71 -65.70
N SER A 237 -8.89 -57.59 -65.13
CA SER A 237 -9.78 -58.74 -64.81
C SER A 237 -10.87 -58.94 -65.82
#